data_73890aa2ac5ff163ece82e79fec082cf
#
_entry.id   73890aa2ac5ff163ece82e79fec082cf
#
_cell.length_a   1.000
_cell.length_b   1.000
_cell.length_c   1.000
_cell.angle_alpha   90.00
_cell.angle_beta   90.00
_cell.angle_gamma   90.00
#
_symmetry.space_group_name_H-M   'P 1'
#
loop_
_entity.id
_entity.type
_entity.pdbx_description
1 polymer ?
#
loop_
_entity_poly.entity_id
_entity_poly.type
_entity_poly.pdbx_seq_one_letter_code
_entity_poly.pdbx_strand_id
1 'polypeptide(L)'
;MTPAPAATVANAFVANDPTGRSPFVLYVVSATVQYLYTDNGWIQIPSGALATFGAGACAVYHPWSNTYTANGGSTTTATVAAGTHNITGLALGETIEFVVSGTNSGLRRTITGVINNAGTGTITIQWSGAVATAVLNTHTFRISTGRFFVYGGGATTTGSFKSFDVGTMSWSGNLVVTGVPTFTNDGRMALMYQLPKSVQTGLATAVTNTTNATISDNTKSWKVNQWIGYWVRITAGAGSPNGSTGAINPLLQITSNTANQLVLSGVFATTPPDTTSSYSIEDVLASGVATSGSTTTLVNSAKSGGSAWTANQWTNSRARITGGTGLGQTSIIASNTGDTLTIGTVGTAIASGSIYEIEGDENFIYLAGNAAVAMYKYSISAGTWATVAPTTARTTAPGASPSLNAAYHTGCPNWSSEPAILNGRYLYSFRGAASGVVDRFDIAGGTAGAGAWAVVTTVNAETFTTGASFGIWKGKIYIRKESASGVAQRFFYYDVVKNALLPFTTLNYPDGAALAGTKIWVKTFDQNQTDADTDAVNWLYTLQSTGTALHRIMLF
;
A
#
# COMPACT_ATOMS: atom_id res chain seq x y z
N MET A 1 4.84 -19.99 -16.30
CA MET A 1 5.46 -18.78 -15.74
C MET A 1 6.66 -18.44 -16.60
N THR A 2 6.75 -17.22 -17.09
CA THR A 2 7.92 -16.78 -17.87
C THR A 2 9.12 -16.64 -16.94
N PRO A 3 10.29 -17.23 -17.25
CA PRO A 3 11.49 -17.06 -16.46
C PRO A 3 11.90 -15.58 -16.40
N ALA A 4 12.72 -15.22 -15.42
CA ALA A 4 13.25 -13.86 -15.35
C ALA A 4 14.06 -13.55 -16.62
N PRO A 5 13.96 -12.34 -17.17
CA PRO A 5 14.57 -11.99 -18.46
C PRO A 5 16.08 -11.85 -18.40
N ALA A 6 16.65 -11.75 -17.20
CA ALA A 6 18.10 -11.67 -17.00
C ALA A 6 18.50 -12.33 -15.68
N ALA A 7 19.70 -12.86 -15.61
CA ALA A 7 20.28 -13.38 -14.39
C ALA A 7 20.44 -12.29 -13.34
N THR A 8 20.21 -12.62 -12.07
CA THR A 8 20.43 -11.68 -10.97
C THR A 8 21.94 -11.44 -10.80
N VAL A 9 22.28 -10.19 -10.54
CA VAL A 9 23.64 -9.78 -10.13
C VAL A 9 23.60 -9.32 -8.67
N ALA A 10 24.74 -9.21 -8.04
CA ALA A 10 24.87 -8.95 -6.61
C ALA A 10 24.03 -7.76 -6.11
N ASN A 11 23.92 -6.70 -6.90
CA ASN A 11 23.19 -5.48 -6.53
C ASN A 11 21.78 -5.41 -7.12
N ALA A 12 21.35 -6.41 -7.89
CA ALA A 12 19.98 -6.45 -8.42
C ALA A 12 18.96 -6.49 -7.28
N PHE A 13 17.81 -5.90 -7.50
CA PHE A 13 16.71 -5.95 -6.53
C PHE A 13 15.34 -6.06 -7.20
N VAL A 14 14.39 -6.50 -6.43
CA VAL A 14 12.97 -6.56 -6.80
C VAL A 14 12.20 -5.67 -5.84
N ALA A 15 11.25 -4.94 -6.36
CA ALA A 15 10.28 -4.20 -5.59
C ALA A 15 8.86 -4.50 -6.09
N ASN A 16 7.94 -4.62 -5.18
CA ASN A 16 6.53 -4.86 -5.46
C ASN A 16 5.68 -4.11 -4.44
N ASP A 17 4.39 -4.08 -4.68
CA ASP A 17 3.42 -3.71 -3.68
C ASP A 17 3.49 -4.70 -2.50
N PRO A 18 3.84 -4.27 -1.28
CA PRO A 18 3.95 -5.16 -0.14
C PRO A 18 2.60 -5.72 0.32
N THR A 19 1.48 -5.15 -0.13
CA THR A 19 0.15 -5.73 0.10
C THR A 19 -0.17 -6.85 -0.88
N GLY A 20 0.63 -6.99 -1.94
CA GLY A 20 0.47 -7.99 -3.00
C GLY A 20 -0.70 -7.74 -3.94
N ARG A 21 -1.37 -6.60 -3.86
CA ARG A 21 -2.57 -6.29 -4.66
C ARG A 21 -2.26 -5.69 -6.01
N SER A 22 -1.17 -4.96 -6.12
CA SER A 22 -0.72 -4.47 -7.43
C SER A 22 -0.07 -5.62 -8.21
N PRO A 23 -0.42 -5.81 -9.48
CA PRO A 23 0.18 -6.85 -10.30
C PRO A 23 1.64 -6.55 -10.66
N PHE A 24 2.09 -5.32 -10.45
CA PHE A 24 3.37 -4.83 -10.96
C PHE A 24 4.53 -5.19 -10.03
N VAL A 25 5.61 -5.68 -10.63
CA VAL A 25 6.87 -5.96 -9.93
C VAL A 25 8.01 -5.33 -10.74
N LEU A 26 8.75 -4.43 -10.11
CA LEU A 26 9.95 -3.83 -10.71
C LEU A 26 11.16 -4.72 -10.43
N TYR A 27 11.87 -5.13 -11.47
CA TYR A 27 13.15 -5.80 -11.37
C TYR A 27 14.25 -4.95 -11.96
N VAL A 28 15.18 -4.50 -11.14
CA VAL A 28 16.31 -3.68 -11.51
C VAL A 28 17.56 -4.55 -11.47
N VAL A 29 18.18 -4.77 -12.63
CA VAL A 29 19.39 -5.56 -12.80
C VAL A 29 20.63 -4.66 -12.72
N SER A 30 20.55 -3.49 -13.36
CA SER A 30 21.65 -2.51 -13.39
C SER A 30 21.10 -1.09 -13.53
N ALA A 31 21.98 -0.12 -13.57
CA ALA A 31 21.62 1.28 -13.82
C ALA A 31 20.84 1.49 -15.14
N THR A 32 21.03 0.61 -16.11
CA THR A 32 20.48 0.74 -17.46
C THR A 32 19.59 -0.42 -17.89
N VAL A 33 19.50 -1.50 -17.12
CA VAL A 33 18.71 -2.68 -17.45
C VAL A 33 17.67 -2.90 -16.37
N GLN A 34 16.41 -2.65 -16.71
CA GLN A 34 15.27 -2.77 -15.82
C GLN A 34 14.10 -3.44 -16.53
N TYR A 35 13.27 -4.14 -15.76
CA TYR A 35 12.09 -4.84 -16.25
C TYR A 35 10.90 -4.59 -15.32
N LEU A 36 9.72 -4.56 -15.90
CA LEU A 36 8.44 -4.58 -15.19
C LEU A 36 7.76 -5.92 -15.46
N TYR A 37 7.36 -6.62 -14.41
CA TYR A 37 6.47 -7.76 -14.50
C TYR A 37 5.03 -7.28 -14.44
N THR A 38 4.23 -7.77 -15.36
CA THR A 38 2.78 -7.56 -15.42
C THR A 38 2.10 -8.93 -15.46
N ASP A 39 0.78 -8.98 -15.50
CA ASP A 39 0.05 -10.25 -15.65
C ASP A 39 0.36 -10.95 -16.98
N ASN A 40 0.85 -10.22 -17.97
CA ASN A 40 1.26 -10.73 -19.27
C ASN A 40 2.76 -11.13 -19.35
N GLY A 41 3.49 -11.04 -18.24
CA GLY A 41 4.91 -11.39 -18.18
C GLY A 41 5.85 -10.19 -18.03
N TRP A 42 7.13 -10.41 -18.31
CA TRP A 42 8.17 -9.40 -18.18
C TRP A 42 8.22 -8.48 -19.40
N ILE A 43 8.29 -7.19 -19.15
CA ILE A 43 8.48 -6.15 -20.16
C ILE A 43 9.77 -5.41 -19.82
N GLN A 44 10.70 -5.30 -20.77
CA GLN A 44 11.85 -4.42 -20.60
C GLN A 44 11.37 -2.97 -20.67
N ILE A 45 11.68 -2.18 -19.65
CA ILE A 45 11.28 -0.78 -19.56
C ILE A 45 12.43 0.12 -20.01
N PRO A 46 12.14 1.37 -20.40
CA PRO A 46 13.17 2.35 -20.73
C PRO A 46 14.20 2.47 -19.60
N SER A 47 15.44 2.69 -19.94
CA SER A 47 16.52 2.85 -18.94
C SER A 47 16.24 4.04 -18.02
N GLY A 48 16.25 3.81 -16.71
CA GLY A 48 16.20 4.86 -15.69
C GLY A 48 17.46 5.71 -15.61
N ALA A 49 18.54 5.26 -16.25
CA ALA A 49 19.86 5.90 -16.20
C ALA A 49 20.19 6.43 -14.78
N LEU A 50 20.12 5.51 -13.78
CA LEU A 50 20.54 5.84 -12.42
C LEU A 50 22.01 6.27 -12.43
N ALA A 51 22.32 7.41 -11.82
CA ALA A 51 23.69 7.93 -11.81
C ALA A 51 24.63 7.01 -11.01
N THR A 52 24.08 6.31 -10.03
CA THR A 52 24.79 5.25 -9.30
C THR A 52 23.92 4.02 -9.21
N PHE A 53 24.55 2.86 -9.29
CA PHE A 53 23.90 1.58 -9.01
C PHE A 53 24.95 0.68 -8.35
N GLY A 54 24.74 0.39 -7.08
CA GLY A 54 25.73 -0.33 -6.28
C GLY A 54 25.13 -1.05 -5.09
N ALA A 55 25.99 -1.53 -4.23
CA ALA A 55 25.59 -2.10 -2.96
C ALA A 55 24.73 -1.08 -2.18
N GLY A 56 23.60 -1.52 -1.69
CA GLY A 56 22.62 -0.63 -1.04
C GLY A 56 21.51 -0.12 -1.95
N ALA A 57 21.53 -0.43 -3.25
CA ALA A 57 20.41 -0.13 -4.13
C ALA A 57 19.13 -0.84 -3.67
N CYS A 58 18.02 -0.12 -3.67
CA CYS A 58 16.72 -0.63 -3.27
C CYS A 58 15.58 0.20 -3.86
N ALA A 59 14.36 -0.33 -3.77
CA ALA A 59 13.18 0.40 -4.19
C ALA A 59 12.01 0.12 -3.26
N VAL A 60 11.00 0.99 -3.36
CA VAL A 60 9.71 0.83 -2.72
C VAL A 60 8.59 1.21 -3.68
N TYR A 61 7.50 0.45 -3.67
CA TYR A 61 6.30 0.77 -4.41
C TYR A 61 5.48 1.83 -3.66
N HIS A 62 4.96 2.79 -4.41
CA HIS A 62 4.03 3.80 -3.94
C HIS A 62 2.71 3.64 -4.71
N PRO A 63 1.54 3.63 -4.04
CA PRO A 63 0.27 3.24 -4.67
C PRO A 63 -0.24 4.21 -5.73
N TRP A 64 0.22 5.44 -5.71
CA TRP A 64 -0.19 6.48 -6.64
C TRP A 64 0.89 6.79 -7.68
N SER A 65 0.45 6.99 -8.91
CA SER A 65 1.25 7.56 -10.00
C SER A 65 1.76 8.97 -9.66
N ASN A 66 2.49 9.56 -10.56
CA ASN A 66 2.67 11.01 -10.57
C ASN A 66 1.32 11.72 -10.73
N THR A 67 1.29 12.99 -10.41
CA THR A 67 0.11 13.83 -10.66
C THR A 67 0.07 14.23 -12.13
N TYR A 68 -1.06 14.02 -12.77
CA TYR A 68 -1.31 14.37 -14.16
C TYR A 68 -2.19 15.62 -14.24
N THR A 69 -1.93 16.50 -15.20
CA THR A 69 -2.75 17.68 -15.47
C THR A 69 -3.70 17.38 -16.63
N ALA A 70 -4.98 17.62 -16.42
CA ALA A 70 -5.99 17.48 -17.46
C ALA A 70 -5.91 18.63 -18.47
N ASN A 71 -6.23 18.35 -19.74
CA ASN A 71 -6.49 19.35 -20.79
C ASN A 71 -7.97 19.72 -20.88
N GLY A 72 -8.81 19.17 -20.02
CA GLY A 72 -10.26 19.28 -20.00
C GLY A 72 -10.94 17.92 -19.97
N GLY A 73 -12.24 17.90 -20.10
CA GLY A 73 -13.03 16.66 -20.09
C GLY A 73 -14.50 16.91 -19.80
N SER A 74 -15.19 15.87 -19.38
CA SER A 74 -16.61 15.89 -18.98
C SER A 74 -16.72 15.46 -17.50
N THR A 75 -17.93 15.10 -17.08
CA THR A 75 -18.15 14.49 -15.76
C THR A 75 -17.74 13.01 -15.71
N THR A 76 -17.43 12.38 -16.83
CA THR A 76 -17.01 10.97 -16.92
C THR A 76 -15.72 10.75 -17.68
N THR A 77 -15.08 11.81 -18.13
CA THR A 77 -13.82 11.75 -18.91
C THR A 77 -12.86 12.86 -18.50
N ALA A 78 -11.57 12.59 -18.66
CA ALA A 78 -10.51 13.61 -18.70
C ALA A 78 -9.63 13.36 -19.93
N THR A 79 -9.13 14.43 -20.52
CA THR A 79 -8.11 14.36 -21.57
C THR A 79 -6.78 14.84 -21.00
N VAL A 80 -5.69 14.26 -21.46
CA VAL A 80 -4.32 14.71 -21.19
C VAL A 80 -3.57 14.86 -22.51
N ALA A 81 -2.55 15.72 -22.54
CA ALA A 81 -1.70 15.84 -23.72
C ALA A 81 -0.83 14.58 -23.87
N ALA A 82 -0.96 13.88 -24.99
CA ALA A 82 -0.01 12.84 -25.37
C ALA A 82 1.39 13.50 -25.55
N GLY A 83 2.43 12.85 -25.09
CA GLY A 83 3.77 13.43 -25.07
C GLY A 83 4.15 14.07 -23.73
N THR A 84 3.19 14.69 -23.02
CA THR A 84 3.41 15.12 -21.62
C THR A 84 3.05 14.00 -20.64
N HIS A 85 1.92 13.33 -20.87
CA HIS A 85 1.41 12.23 -20.03
C HIS A 85 0.96 11.07 -20.92
N ASN A 86 1.87 10.18 -21.25
CA ASN A 86 1.61 9.02 -22.11
C ASN A 86 0.97 7.87 -21.30
N ILE A 87 -0.22 8.09 -20.75
CA ILE A 87 -0.95 7.11 -19.95
C ILE A 87 -1.29 5.90 -20.82
N THR A 88 -0.93 4.72 -20.36
CA THR A 88 -1.08 3.46 -21.09
C THR A 88 -2.33 2.68 -20.67
N GLY A 89 -2.62 1.60 -21.39
CA GLY A 89 -3.70 0.66 -21.05
C GLY A 89 -3.55 -0.01 -19.68
N LEU A 90 -2.38 0.08 -19.04
CA LEU A 90 -2.17 -0.41 -17.66
C LEU A 90 -3.03 0.34 -16.64
N ALA A 91 -3.57 1.51 -16.98
CA ALA A 91 -4.50 2.24 -16.13
C ALA A 91 -5.93 1.68 -16.11
N LEU A 92 -6.29 0.75 -17.01
CA LEU A 92 -7.61 0.12 -17.00
C LEU A 92 -7.88 -0.64 -15.72
N GLY A 93 -9.06 -0.43 -15.13
CA GLY A 93 -9.46 -1.04 -13.85
C GLY A 93 -8.86 -0.35 -12.62
N GLU A 94 -7.90 0.54 -12.79
CA GLU A 94 -7.30 1.30 -11.70
C GLU A 94 -8.21 2.46 -11.24
N THR A 95 -7.89 2.99 -10.06
CA THR A 95 -8.62 4.12 -9.47
C THR A 95 -7.98 5.43 -9.91
N ILE A 96 -8.77 6.35 -10.46
CA ILE A 96 -8.43 7.76 -10.60
C ILE A 96 -8.86 8.52 -9.36
N GLU A 97 -7.99 9.38 -8.83
CA GLU A 97 -8.30 10.32 -7.73
C GLU A 97 -8.01 11.74 -8.19
N PHE A 98 -8.99 12.63 -8.02
CA PHE A 98 -8.83 14.05 -8.32
C PHE A 98 -8.11 14.75 -7.18
N VAL A 99 -6.96 15.38 -7.48
CA VAL A 99 -6.10 16.03 -6.48
C VAL A 99 -6.46 17.50 -6.34
N VAL A 100 -6.44 18.25 -7.44
CA VAL A 100 -6.90 19.65 -7.51
C VAL A 100 -7.96 19.74 -8.58
N SER A 101 -9.21 19.91 -8.20
CA SER A 101 -10.33 19.82 -9.15
C SER A 101 -11.62 20.49 -8.62
N GLY A 102 -11.48 21.55 -7.83
CA GLY A 102 -12.64 22.20 -7.23
C GLY A 102 -13.49 21.22 -6.44
N THR A 103 -14.79 21.14 -6.74
CA THR A 103 -15.73 20.22 -6.08
C THR A 103 -15.45 18.73 -6.34
N ASN A 104 -14.61 18.39 -7.30
CA ASN A 104 -14.21 17.00 -7.55
C ASN A 104 -13.00 16.58 -6.72
N SER A 105 -12.32 17.48 -6.04
CA SER A 105 -11.11 17.16 -5.25
C SER A 105 -11.40 16.06 -4.22
N GLY A 106 -10.52 15.05 -4.17
CA GLY A 106 -10.65 13.89 -3.31
C GLY A 106 -11.62 12.81 -3.81
N LEU A 107 -12.39 13.05 -4.86
CA LEU A 107 -13.25 12.02 -5.43
C LEU A 107 -12.42 10.94 -6.12
N ARG A 108 -12.89 9.69 -6.01
CA ARG A 108 -12.30 8.51 -6.63
C ARG A 108 -13.28 7.84 -7.58
N ARG A 109 -12.80 7.32 -8.70
CA ARG A 109 -13.58 6.58 -9.70
C ARG A 109 -12.72 5.44 -10.28
N THR A 110 -13.36 4.41 -10.79
CA THR A 110 -12.67 3.31 -11.50
C THR A 110 -12.55 3.64 -12.98
N ILE A 111 -11.35 3.53 -13.53
CA ILE A 111 -11.06 3.77 -14.95
C ILE A 111 -11.61 2.61 -15.78
N THR A 112 -12.45 2.95 -16.76
CA THR A 112 -13.10 1.99 -17.66
C THR A 112 -12.60 2.08 -19.09
N GLY A 113 -11.82 3.11 -19.43
CA GLY A 113 -11.27 3.28 -20.77
C GLY A 113 -10.05 4.19 -20.78
N VAL A 114 -9.09 3.85 -21.63
CA VAL A 114 -7.94 4.69 -21.99
C VAL A 114 -7.83 4.68 -23.51
N ILE A 115 -8.08 5.83 -24.14
CA ILE A 115 -8.18 5.97 -25.60
C ILE A 115 -7.10 6.93 -26.08
N ASN A 116 -6.22 6.45 -26.92
CA ASN A 116 -5.21 7.30 -27.57
C ASN A 116 -5.82 7.93 -28.83
N ASN A 117 -5.99 9.24 -28.81
CA ASN A 117 -6.53 10.03 -29.91
C ASN A 117 -5.36 10.58 -30.75
N ALA A 118 -4.74 9.73 -31.55
CA ALA A 118 -3.55 10.08 -32.35
C ALA A 118 -3.75 11.33 -33.24
N GLY A 119 -4.97 11.56 -33.75
CA GLY A 119 -5.29 12.73 -34.59
C GLY A 119 -5.31 14.06 -33.82
N THR A 120 -5.52 14.05 -32.51
CA THR A 120 -5.55 15.26 -31.68
C THR A 120 -4.35 15.39 -30.75
N GLY A 121 -3.47 14.38 -30.71
CA GLY A 121 -2.35 14.34 -29.79
C GLY A 121 -2.78 14.30 -28.31
N THR A 122 -3.93 13.69 -28.01
CA THR A 122 -4.47 13.57 -26.65
C THR A 122 -4.78 12.13 -26.27
N ILE A 123 -4.78 11.86 -24.98
CA ILE A 123 -5.26 10.60 -24.41
C ILE A 123 -6.51 10.90 -23.59
N THR A 124 -7.60 10.19 -23.86
CA THR A 124 -8.84 10.29 -23.10
C THR A 124 -8.91 9.14 -22.10
N ILE A 125 -9.11 9.50 -20.83
CA ILE A 125 -9.36 8.56 -19.74
C ILE A 125 -10.86 8.63 -19.44
N GLN A 126 -11.49 7.46 -19.34
CA GLN A 126 -12.91 7.31 -19.02
C GLN A 126 -13.05 6.58 -17.68
N TRP A 127 -14.09 6.87 -16.93
CA TRP A 127 -14.37 6.20 -15.66
C TRP A 127 -15.86 5.93 -15.45
N SER A 128 -16.15 5.04 -14.51
CA SER A 128 -17.51 4.70 -14.09
C SER A 128 -18.08 5.76 -13.14
N GLY A 129 -19.31 6.18 -13.40
CA GLY A 129 -20.03 7.16 -12.55
C GLY A 129 -19.51 8.60 -12.72
N ALA A 130 -20.43 9.53 -12.82
CA ALA A 130 -20.08 10.94 -13.00
C ALA A 130 -19.41 11.54 -11.76
N VAL A 131 -18.54 12.53 -11.96
CA VAL A 131 -18.07 13.45 -10.93
C VAL A 131 -18.97 14.69 -10.87
N ALA A 132 -18.86 15.48 -9.82
CA ALA A 132 -19.79 16.58 -9.54
C ALA A 132 -19.80 17.67 -10.63
N THR A 133 -18.62 17.96 -11.21
CA THR A 133 -18.47 18.98 -12.26
C THR A 133 -17.57 18.45 -13.38
N ALA A 134 -17.70 19.01 -14.57
CA ALA A 134 -16.82 18.67 -15.68
C ALA A 134 -15.35 18.95 -15.34
N VAL A 135 -14.46 18.13 -15.87
CA VAL A 135 -13.01 18.28 -15.66
C VAL A 135 -12.50 19.44 -16.53
N LEU A 136 -11.79 20.36 -15.91
CA LEU A 136 -11.19 21.52 -16.55
C LEU A 136 -9.69 21.31 -16.82
N ASN A 137 -9.11 22.13 -17.66
CA ASN A 137 -7.69 22.09 -18.04
C ASN A 137 -6.71 22.42 -16.90
N THR A 138 -7.20 22.90 -15.77
CA THR A 138 -6.40 23.15 -14.56
C THR A 138 -6.52 22.06 -13.51
N HIS A 139 -7.40 21.08 -13.74
CA HIS A 139 -7.61 20.00 -12.81
C HIS A 139 -6.45 19.01 -12.87
N THR A 140 -6.09 18.50 -11.70
CA THR A 140 -5.05 17.47 -11.59
C THR A 140 -5.61 16.22 -10.93
N PHE A 141 -5.06 15.08 -11.33
CA PHE A 141 -5.46 13.78 -10.82
C PHE A 141 -4.25 12.83 -10.77
N ARG A 142 -4.42 11.71 -10.08
CA ARG A 142 -3.45 10.61 -10.00
C ARG A 142 -4.16 9.28 -10.17
N ILE A 143 -3.41 8.22 -10.51
CA ILE A 143 -3.95 6.89 -10.82
C ILE A 143 -3.29 5.86 -9.90
N SER A 144 -4.04 4.85 -9.47
CA SER A 144 -3.54 3.78 -8.58
C SER A 144 -2.67 2.73 -9.28
N THR A 145 -2.26 2.94 -10.55
CA THR A 145 -1.17 2.16 -11.16
C THR A 145 0.10 2.23 -10.35
N GLY A 146 0.27 3.32 -9.61
CA GLY A 146 1.39 3.54 -8.74
C GLY A 146 2.69 3.89 -9.45
N ARG A 147 3.74 3.98 -8.65
CA ARG A 147 5.12 4.22 -9.08
C ARG A 147 6.11 3.55 -8.14
N PHE A 148 7.29 3.30 -8.62
CA PHE A 148 8.38 2.80 -7.82
C PHE A 148 9.38 3.92 -7.55
N PHE A 149 9.69 4.18 -6.30
CA PHE A 149 10.82 5.01 -5.92
C PHE A 149 12.07 4.14 -5.83
N VAL A 150 13.13 4.54 -6.52
CA VAL A 150 14.35 3.76 -6.67
C VAL A 150 15.53 4.56 -6.15
N TYR A 151 16.23 3.98 -5.19
CA TYR A 151 17.51 4.47 -4.65
C TYR A 151 18.65 3.62 -5.23
N GLY A 152 19.60 4.25 -5.87
CA GLY A 152 20.69 3.56 -6.58
C GLY A 152 21.84 3.07 -5.68
N GLY A 153 21.81 3.39 -4.38
CA GLY A 153 22.91 3.05 -3.47
C GLY A 153 24.22 3.82 -3.74
N GLY A 154 25.22 3.56 -2.95
CA GLY A 154 26.53 4.16 -3.15
C GLY A 154 26.65 5.63 -2.71
N ALA A 155 27.53 6.37 -3.33
CA ALA A 155 27.77 7.77 -3.02
C ALA A 155 26.57 8.65 -3.42
N THR A 156 26.36 9.73 -2.69
CA THR A 156 25.33 10.72 -2.95
C THR A 156 25.66 11.51 -4.21
N THR A 157 25.19 11.05 -5.35
CA THR A 157 25.26 11.80 -6.59
C THR A 157 23.87 12.21 -7.05
N THR A 158 23.79 13.38 -7.67
CA THR A 158 22.59 13.82 -8.37
C THR A 158 22.16 12.71 -9.33
N GLY A 159 20.90 12.25 -9.21
CA GLY A 159 20.36 11.20 -10.06
C GLY A 159 20.43 9.78 -9.50
N SER A 160 20.91 9.60 -8.27
CA SER A 160 20.83 8.29 -7.58
C SER A 160 19.45 7.96 -7.00
N PHE A 161 18.54 8.92 -6.99
CA PHE A 161 17.17 8.73 -6.52
C PHE A 161 16.15 9.20 -7.57
N LYS A 162 15.33 8.28 -8.06
CA LYS A 162 14.35 8.50 -9.14
C LYS A 162 13.06 7.75 -8.84
N SER A 163 11.99 8.08 -9.58
CA SER A 163 10.79 7.25 -9.60
C SER A 163 10.46 6.75 -11.00
N PHE A 164 9.88 5.56 -11.08
CA PHE A 164 9.32 4.98 -12.29
C PHE A 164 7.80 4.96 -12.17
N ASP A 165 7.11 5.69 -13.04
CA ASP A 165 5.66 5.75 -13.09
C ASP A 165 5.13 4.62 -13.97
N VAL A 166 4.34 3.72 -13.38
CA VAL A 166 3.81 2.54 -14.09
C VAL A 166 2.77 2.94 -15.12
N GLY A 167 1.92 3.91 -14.81
CA GLY A 167 0.83 4.34 -15.69
C GLY A 167 1.31 4.92 -17.02
N THR A 168 2.48 5.56 -17.01
CA THR A 168 3.11 6.17 -18.22
C THR A 168 4.31 5.38 -18.72
N MET A 169 4.73 4.32 -18.04
CA MET A 169 5.93 3.55 -18.34
C MET A 169 7.19 4.42 -18.47
N SER A 170 7.31 5.43 -17.61
CA SER A 170 8.38 6.41 -17.72
C SER A 170 9.09 6.69 -16.39
N TRP A 171 10.36 7.06 -16.48
CA TRP A 171 11.14 7.51 -15.34
C TRP A 171 10.97 9.01 -15.11
N SER A 172 10.96 9.41 -13.85
CA SER A 172 11.10 10.82 -13.48
C SER A 172 12.50 11.34 -13.82
N GLY A 173 12.66 12.67 -13.87
CA GLY A 173 13.95 13.29 -13.67
C GLY A 173 14.54 12.95 -12.29
N ASN A 174 15.67 13.53 -11.96
CA ASN A 174 16.26 13.34 -10.64
C ASN A 174 15.29 13.90 -9.57
N LEU A 175 14.92 13.02 -8.65
CA LEU A 175 14.22 13.44 -7.45
C LEU A 175 15.27 13.94 -6.49
N VAL A 176 15.17 15.08 -5.98
CA VAL A 176 16.00 15.66 -4.95
C VAL A 176 17.51 15.58 -5.08
N VAL A 177 18.10 16.61 -4.65
CA VAL A 177 19.48 16.90 -4.83
C VAL A 177 20.20 17.17 -3.52
N THR A 178 19.50 17.43 -2.42
CA THR A 178 20.09 17.72 -1.13
C THR A 178 19.65 16.71 -0.07
N GLY A 179 20.62 16.27 0.73
CA GLY A 179 20.36 15.39 1.85
C GLY A 179 20.09 13.92 1.52
N VAL A 180 20.34 13.49 0.28
CA VAL A 180 20.23 12.06 -0.08
C VAL A 180 21.22 11.27 0.79
N PRO A 181 20.74 10.29 1.59
CA PRO A 181 21.62 9.52 2.45
C PRO A 181 22.60 8.68 1.63
N THR A 182 23.79 8.46 2.18
CA THR A 182 24.78 7.56 1.58
C THR A 182 24.75 6.23 2.31
N PHE A 183 24.35 5.18 1.61
CA PHE A 183 24.54 3.81 2.07
C PHE A 183 25.40 3.07 1.06
N THR A 184 26.51 2.56 1.52
CA THR A 184 27.44 1.79 0.68
C THR A 184 27.05 0.33 0.57
N ASN A 185 26.18 -0.15 1.47
CA ASN A 185 25.72 -1.54 1.50
C ASN A 185 24.28 -1.63 1.99
N ASP A 186 23.52 -2.57 1.41
CA ASP A 186 22.24 -3.08 1.91
C ASP A 186 21.21 -2.01 2.31
N GLY A 187 21.00 -1.01 1.45
CA GLY A 187 19.89 -0.06 1.62
C GLY A 187 18.54 -0.78 1.57
N ARG A 188 17.60 -0.34 2.40
CA ARG A 188 16.22 -0.85 2.41
C ARG A 188 15.25 0.30 2.58
N MET A 189 14.23 0.31 1.75
CA MET A 189 13.16 1.30 1.80
C MET A 189 11.84 0.67 2.23
N ALA A 190 11.04 1.41 2.98
CA ALA A 190 9.68 1.07 3.32
C ALA A 190 8.78 2.31 3.23
N LEU A 191 7.53 2.08 2.89
CA LEU A 191 6.47 3.09 2.86
C LEU A 191 5.30 2.56 3.68
N MET A 192 4.75 3.41 4.54
CA MET A 192 3.53 3.12 5.28
C MET A 192 2.34 3.61 4.48
N TYR A 193 1.70 2.75 3.72
CA TYR A 193 0.57 3.13 2.90
C TYR A 193 -0.52 2.06 2.88
N GLN A 194 -1.64 2.42 2.32
CA GLN A 194 -2.74 1.55 2.03
C GLN A 194 -3.14 1.69 0.55
N LEU A 195 -3.37 0.57 -0.12
CA LEU A 195 -3.77 0.62 -1.53
C LEU A 195 -5.19 1.20 -1.65
N PRO A 196 -5.36 2.31 -2.39
CA PRO A 196 -6.60 3.09 -2.40
C PRO A 196 -7.67 2.55 -3.35
N LYS A 197 -7.69 1.25 -3.64
CA LYS A 197 -8.68 0.66 -4.54
C LYS A 197 -9.50 -0.45 -3.89
N SER A 198 -10.65 -0.72 -4.46
CA SER A 198 -11.48 -1.87 -4.10
C SER A 198 -10.70 -3.16 -4.26
N VAL A 199 -10.81 -4.03 -3.27
CA VAL A 199 -10.22 -5.37 -3.34
C VAL A 199 -11.18 -6.36 -3.97
N GLN A 200 -12.48 -6.05 -3.96
CA GLN A 200 -13.55 -6.82 -4.59
C GLN A 200 -14.74 -5.91 -4.87
N THR A 201 -15.49 -6.20 -5.91
CA THR A 201 -16.75 -5.51 -6.23
C THR A 201 -17.85 -6.55 -6.49
N GLY A 202 -19.10 -6.13 -6.39
CA GLY A 202 -20.23 -7.00 -6.68
C GLY A 202 -21.56 -6.25 -6.76
N LEU A 203 -22.60 -7.02 -7.07
CA LEU A 203 -23.99 -6.58 -7.05
C LEU A 203 -24.73 -7.40 -6.00
N ALA A 204 -25.43 -6.73 -5.10
CA ALA A 204 -26.20 -7.40 -4.07
C ALA A 204 -27.36 -8.21 -4.69
N THR A 205 -27.47 -9.48 -4.32
CA THR A 205 -28.61 -10.33 -4.72
C THR A 205 -29.65 -10.43 -3.62
N ALA A 206 -29.25 -10.18 -2.37
CA ALA A 206 -30.16 -10.01 -1.23
C ALA A 206 -29.47 -9.13 -0.16
N VAL A 207 -30.26 -8.37 0.55
CA VAL A 207 -29.82 -7.52 1.66
C VAL A 207 -30.77 -7.65 2.83
N THR A 208 -30.21 -7.73 4.04
CA THR A 208 -30.96 -7.49 5.29
C THR A 208 -30.35 -6.31 6.01
N ASN A 209 -31.15 -5.51 6.68
CA ASN A 209 -30.67 -4.35 7.43
C ASN A 209 -31.33 -4.31 8.82
N THR A 210 -31.05 -5.33 9.62
CA THR A 210 -31.51 -5.48 10.99
C THR A 210 -30.40 -5.14 11.98
N THR A 211 -30.21 -5.87 13.06
CA THR A 211 -29.16 -5.61 14.07
C THR A 211 -27.75 -5.57 13.49
N ASN A 212 -27.46 -6.45 12.52
CA ASN A 212 -26.26 -6.43 11.69
C ASN A 212 -26.72 -6.58 10.24
N ALA A 213 -26.35 -5.63 9.40
CA ALA A 213 -26.67 -5.71 7.99
C ALA A 213 -25.95 -6.89 7.33
N THR A 214 -26.60 -7.52 6.36
CA THR A 214 -25.96 -8.52 5.51
C THR A 214 -26.11 -8.15 4.05
N ILE A 215 -25.11 -8.48 3.25
CA ILE A 215 -25.14 -8.38 1.79
C ILE A 215 -24.81 -9.76 1.23
N SER A 216 -25.73 -10.33 0.47
CA SER A 216 -25.50 -11.56 -0.27
C SER A 216 -25.22 -11.26 -1.73
N ASP A 217 -24.31 -12.00 -2.33
CA ASP A 217 -23.99 -11.96 -3.75
C ASP A 217 -23.77 -13.39 -4.25
N ASN A 218 -24.79 -13.94 -4.89
CA ASN A 218 -24.81 -15.33 -5.34
C ASN A 218 -23.84 -15.62 -6.51
N THR A 219 -23.18 -14.59 -7.03
CA THR A 219 -22.13 -14.74 -8.05
C THR A 219 -20.75 -15.03 -7.44
N LYS A 220 -20.64 -15.01 -6.12
CA LYS A 220 -19.38 -15.14 -5.39
C LYS A 220 -19.21 -16.55 -4.79
N SER A 221 -17.93 -16.90 -4.61
CA SER A 221 -17.50 -18.15 -3.97
C SER A 221 -16.29 -17.87 -3.06
N TRP A 222 -16.51 -17.04 -2.04
CA TRP A 222 -15.46 -16.64 -1.10
C TRP A 222 -15.09 -17.76 -0.13
N LYS A 223 -13.86 -17.73 0.38
CA LYS A 223 -13.54 -18.49 1.58
C LYS A 223 -14.26 -17.92 2.79
N VAL A 224 -14.69 -18.79 3.68
CA VAL A 224 -15.32 -18.36 4.95
C VAL A 224 -14.34 -17.46 5.70
N ASN A 225 -14.85 -16.31 6.13
CA ASN A 225 -14.09 -15.29 6.87
C ASN A 225 -12.90 -14.65 6.11
N GLN A 226 -12.88 -14.75 4.78
CA GLN A 226 -11.85 -14.13 3.94
C GLN A 226 -11.79 -12.61 4.09
N TRP A 227 -12.95 -11.98 4.29
CA TRP A 227 -13.10 -10.52 4.27
C TRP A 227 -13.24 -9.88 5.65
N ILE A 228 -13.06 -10.62 6.74
CA ILE A 228 -13.11 -10.02 8.08
C ILE A 228 -12.10 -8.87 8.19
N GLY A 229 -12.58 -7.75 8.76
CA GLY A 229 -11.77 -6.54 8.97
C GLY A 229 -11.78 -5.58 7.79
N TYR A 230 -12.18 -6.00 6.60
CA TYR A 230 -12.42 -5.11 5.46
C TYR A 230 -13.73 -4.34 5.65
N TRP A 231 -13.94 -3.37 4.77
CA TRP A 231 -15.08 -2.45 4.83
C TRP A 231 -15.91 -2.54 3.56
N VAL A 232 -17.21 -2.38 3.70
CA VAL A 232 -18.12 -2.34 2.56
C VAL A 232 -18.56 -0.91 2.29
N ARG A 233 -18.42 -0.49 1.05
CA ARG A 233 -19.01 0.73 0.49
C ARG A 233 -20.08 0.37 -0.51
N ILE A 234 -21.21 1.04 -0.46
CA ILE A 234 -22.22 0.99 -1.53
C ILE A 234 -21.82 1.99 -2.59
N THR A 235 -21.60 1.52 -3.83
CA THR A 235 -21.03 2.32 -4.92
C THR A 235 -22.07 2.79 -5.93
N ALA A 236 -23.20 2.08 -6.05
CA ALA A 236 -24.32 2.45 -6.92
C ALA A 236 -25.63 1.85 -6.39
N GLY A 237 -26.77 2.31 -6.90
CA GLY A 237 -28.09 1.86 -6.48
C GLY A 237 -28.55 2.46 -5.16
N ALA A 238 -29.49 1.79 -4.49
CA ALA A 238 -29.97 2.22 -3.19
C ALA A 238 -28.84 2.24 -2.15
N GLY A 239 -28.81 3.26 -1.31
CA GLY A 239 -27.76 3.46 -0.30
C GLY A 239 -26.44 4.02 -0.81
N SER A 240 -26.32 4.28 -2.11
CA SER A 240 -25.13 4.86 -2.73
C SER A 240 -25.01 6.36 -2.46
N PRO A 241 -23.77 6.91 -2.31
CA PRO A 241 -23.55 8.34 -2.22
C PRO A 241 -23.93 9.13 -3.48
N ASN A 242 -24.13 8.47 -4.61
CA ASN A 242 -24.50 9.11 -5.88
C ASN A 242 -26.02 9.30 -6.05
N GLY A 243 -26.84 8.91 -5.06
CA GLY A 243 -28.26 9.22 -5.05
C GLY A 243 -28.48 10.70 -4.77
N SER A 244 -29.33 11.36 -5.56
CA SER A 244 -29.59 12.81 -5.57
C SER A 244 -30.16 13.41 -4.27
N THR A 245 -30.19 12.71 -3.17
CA THR A 245 -30.82 13.12 -1.91
C THR A 245 -29.88 13.24 -0.72
N GLY A 246 -28.60 13.21 -0.91
CA GLY A 246 -27.61 13.60 0.11
C GLY A 246 -27.43 12.66 1.32
N ALA A 247 -28.17 11.56 1.37
CA ALA A 247 -28.05 10.59 2.46
C ALA A 247 -26.96 9.56 2.12
N ILE A 248 -25.79 9.76 2.69
CA ILE A 248 -24.62 8.90 2.46
C ILE A 248 -24.52 7.89 3.60
N ASN A 249 -24.38 6.62 3.28
CA ASN A 249 -24.07 5.62 4.29
C ASN A 249 -22.56 5.60 4.57
N PRO A 250 -22.15 5.50 5.84
CA PRO A 250 -20.74 5.23 6.16
C PRO A 250 -20.37 3.83 5.71
N LEU A 251 -19.07 3.58 5.58
CA LEU A 251 -18.56 2.22 5.43
C LEU A 251 -18.90 1.41 6.68
N LEU A 252 -19.29 0.17 6.47
CA LEU A 252 -19.49 -0.81 7.55
C LEU A 252 -18.41 -1.88 7.47
N GLN A 253 -17.83 -2.23 8.61
CA GLN A 253 -16.81 -3.26 8.68
C GLN A 253 -17.41 -4.65 8.56
N ILE A 254 -16.75 -5.54 7.84
CA ILE A 254 -17.12 -6.94 7.71
C ILE A 254 -16.67 -7.68 8.97
N THR A 255 -17.60 -8.28 9.69
CA THR A 255 -17.36 -9.06 10.91
C THR A 255 -17.24 -10.55 10.65
N SER A 256 -17.89 -11.04 9.59
CA SER A 256 -17.73 -12.40 9.07
C SER A 256 -18.21 -12.47 7.63
N ASN A 257 -17.82 -13.51 6.92
CA ASN A 257 -18.43 -13.85 5.64
C ASN A 257 -18.54 -15.37 5.43
N THR A 258 -19.57 -15.77 4.69
CA THR A 258 -19.70 -17.10 4.08
C THR A 258 -19.18 -17.08 2.64
N ALA A 259 -19.46 -18.11 1.86
CA ALA A 259 -19.05 -18.16 0.46
C ALA A 259 -19.68 -17.04 -0.40
N ASN A 260 -20.85 -16.54 -0.03
CA ASN A 260 -21.62 -15.57 -0.83
C ASN A 260 -22.32 -14.49 0.00
N GLN A 261 -22.05 -14.41 1.30
CA GLN A 261 -22.68 -13.41 2.17
C GLN A 261 -21.67 -12.73 3.07
N LEU A 262 -21.74 -11.41 3.17
CA LEU A 262 -21.03 -10.56 4.10
C LEU A 262 -21.95 -10.23 5.28
N VAL A 263 -21.42 -10.27 6.50
CA VAL A 263 -22.07 -9.80 7.73
C VAL A 263 -21.32 -8.57 8.21
N LEU A 264 -22.04 -7.49 8.47
CA LEU A 264 -21.47 -6.17 8.75
C LEU A 264 -21.60 -5.80 10.23
N SER A 265 -20.77 -4.87 10.68
CA SER A 265 -20.68 -4.42 12.09
C SER A 265 -21.84 -3.55 12.57
N GLY A 266 -22.87 -3.34 11.77
CA GLY A 266 -24.01 -2.49 12.10
C GLY A 266 -25.01 -2.46 10.95
N VAL A 267 -25.81 -1.40 10.92
CA VAL A 267 -26.86 -1.18 9.92
C VAL A 267 -26.58 0.06 9.10
N PHE A 268 -27.07 0.09 7.88
CA PHE A 268 -27.10 1.29 7.05
C PHE A 268 -28.20 2.23 7.58
N ALA A 269 -27.77 3.36 8.12
CA ALA A 269 -28.65 4.22 8.94
C ALA A 269 -29.59 5.11 8.11
N THR A 270 -29.25 5.36 6.84
CA THR A 270 -30.03 6.29 6.00
C THR A 270 -30.89 5.55 4.99
N THR A 271 -30.35 5.20 3.85
CA THR A 271 -31.06 4.41 2.85
C THR A 271 -30.43 3.03 2.81
N PRO A 272 -31.11 1.98 3.28
CA PRO A 272 -30.57 0.64 3.16
C PRO A 272 -30.32 0.27 1.70
N PRO A 273 -29.23 -0.44 1.40
CA PRO A 273 -29.03 -1.03 0.09
C PRO A 273 -30.10 -2.10 -0.19
N ASP A 274 -30.31 -2.40 -1.44
CA ASP A 274 -31.22 -3.43 -1.95
C ASP A 274 -30.57 -4.24 -3.08
N THR A 275 -31.34 -5.03 -3.81
CA THR A 275 -30.85 -5.86 -4.91
C THR A 275 -30.39 -5.07 -6.15
N THR A 276 -30.57 -3.75 -6.17
CA THR A 276 -30.02 -2.86 -7.21
C THR A 276 -28.68 -2.27 -6.84
N SER A 277 -28.23 -2.52 -5.60
CA SER A 277 -27.05 -1.89 -5.04
C SER A 277 -25.77 -2.60 -5.45
N SER A 278 -24.86 -1.87 -6.07
CA SER A 278 -23.48 -2.30 -6.25
C SER A 278 -22.66 -1.95 -5.01
N TYR A 279 -21.72 -2.81 -4.68
CA TYR A 279 -20.83 -2.61 -3.55
C TYR A 279 -19.36 -2.80 -3.92
N SER A 280 -18.47 -2.23 -3.10
CA SER A 280 -17.04 -2.55 -3.08
C SER A 280 -16.61 -3.00 -1.69
N ILE A 281 -15.69 -3.95 -1.65
CA ILE A 281 -14.95 -4.31 -0.45
C ILE A 281 -13.64 -3.51 -0.48
N GLU A 282 -13.39 -2.75 0.58
CA GLU A 282 -12.29 -1.81 0.64
C GLU A 282 -11.45 -2.04 1.90
N ASP A 283 -10.19 -1.64 1.81
CA ASP A 283 -9.25 -1.73 2.90
C ASP A 283 -8.94 -0.33 3.42
N VAL A 284 -9.64 0.08 4.45
CA VAL A 284 -9.39 1.32 5.19
C VAL A 284 -9.00 0.99 6.64
N LEU A 285 -8.21 1.85 7.28
CA LEU A 285 -7.78 1.62 8.66
C LEU A 285 -8.93 1.77 9.63
N ALA A 286 -9.76 2.77 9.41
CA ALA A 286 -10.99 3.00 10.15
C ALA A 286 -11.93 3.88 9.33
N SER A 287 -13.22 3.80 9.63
CA SER A 287 -14.25 4.68 9.10
C SER A 287 -15.26 5.02 10.18
N GLY A 288 -16.01 6.10 9.98
CA GLY A 288 -17.06 6.49 10.89
C GLY A 288 -17.78 7.77 10.48
N VAL A 289 -18.67 8.22 11.35
CA VAL A 289 -19.41 9.47 11.20
C VAL A 289 -18.95 10.44 12.30
N ALA A 290 -18.58 11.65 11.90
CA ALA A 290 -18.24 12.69 12.85
C ALA A 290 -19.50 13.13 13.61
N THR A 291 -19.39 13.27 14.90
CA THR A 291 -20.44 13.83 15.77
C THR A 291 -20.29 15.34 15.94
N SER A 292 -19.07 15.85 15.74
CA SER A 292 -18.75 17.28 15.66
C SER A 292 -17.34 17.45 15.07
N GLY A 293 -16.90 18.67 14.91
CA GLY A 293 -15.55 18.99 14.48
C GLY A 293 -15.34 20.46 14.20
N SER A 294 -14.21 20.78 13.61
CA SER A 294 -13.79 22.12 13.21
C SER A 294 -12.94 22.05 11.94
N THR A 295 -12.23 23.11 11.60
CA THR A 295 -11.21 23.07 10.54
C THR A 295 -9.94 22.33 10.95
N THR A 296 -9.77 21.98 12.23
CA THR A 296 -8.56 21.32 12.76
C THR A 296 -8.87 20.08 13.60
N THR A 297 -10.14 19.75 13.79
CA THR A 297 -10.55 18.59 14.59
C THR A 297 -11.67 17.81 13.91
N LEU A 298 -11.69 16.49 14.14
CA LEU A 298 -12.80 15.60 13.83
C LEU A 298 -13.10 14.79 15.10
N VAL A 299 -14.34 14.86 15.57
CA VAL A 299 -14.79 14.15 16.77
C VAL A 299 -15.78 13.07 16.38
N ASN A 300 -15.60 11.87 16.93
CA ASN A 300 -16.54 10.78 16.83
C ASN A 300 -16.82 10.21 18.22
N SER A 301 -17.82 10.72 18.91
CA SER A 301 -18.16 10.31 20.29
C SER A 301 -18.60 8.85 20.41
N ALA A 302 -18.94 8.17 19.29
CA ALA A 302 -19.17 6.73 19.30
C ALA A 302 -17.88 5.92 19.59
N LYS A 303 -16.71 6.56 19.48
CA LYS A 303 -15.40 5.99 19.84
C LYS A 303 -15.03 6.30 21.29
N SER A 304 -15.97 6.09 22.22
CA SER A 304 -15.76 6.28 23.66
C SER A 304 -15.88 4.95 24.42
N GLY A 305 -15.44 4.91 25.66
CA GLY A 305 -15.45 3.68 26.46
C GLY A 305 -14.65 2.55 25.86
N GLY A 306 -15.20 1.36 25.78
CA GLY A 306 -14.52 0.15 25.26
C GLY A 306 -14.21 0.17 23.76
N SER A 307 -14.78 1.13 22.99
CA SER A 307 -14.50 1.33 21.58
C SER A 307 -13.55 2.51 21.30
N ALA A 308 -13.02 3.14 22.35
CA ALA A 308 -12.12 4.28 22.25
C ALA A 308 -10.82 3.91 21.49
N TRP A 309 -10.32 4.86 20.73
CA TRP A 309 -9.00 4.74 20.12
C TRP A 309 -7.91 4.82 21.20
N THR A 310 -6.81 4.14 20.97
CA THR A 310 -5.60 4.40 21.76
C THR A 310 -5.06 5.79 21.42
N ALA A 311 -4.64 6.55 22.41
CA ALA A 311 -4.05 7.86 22.18
C ALA A 311 -2.88 7.79 21.19
N ASN A 312 -2.88 8.71 20.22
CA ASN A 312 -1.90 8.80 19.14
C ASN A 312 -1.81 7.58 18.21
N GLN A 313 -2.82 6.69 18.23
CA GLN A 313 -2.89 5.51 17.36
C GLN A 313 -2.80 5.89 15.87
N TRP A 314 -3.39 7.02 15.49
CA TRP A 314 -3.55 7.45 14.10
C TRP A 314 -2.58 8.56 13.69
N THR A 315 -1.62 8.90 14.54
CA THR A 315 -0.61 9.93 14.21
C THR A 315 0.12 9.58 12.91
N ASN A 316 0.28 10.59 12.03
CA ASN A 316 0.81 10.47 10.68
C ASN A 316 -0.06 9.69 9.68
N SER A 317 -1.20 9.15 10.09
CA SER A 317 -2.22 8.69 9.15
C SER A 317 -2.97 9.88 8.56
N ARG A 318 -3.79 9.64 7.54
CA ARG A 318 -4.58 10.66 6.86
C ARG A 318 -6.06 10.47 7.16
N ALA A 319 -6.74 11.54 7.55
CA ALA A 319 -8.19 11.60 7.55
C ALA A 319 -8.68 12.10 6.18
N ARG A 320 -9.65 11.39 5.60
CA ARG A 320 -10.36 11.77 4.37
C ARG A 320 -11.85 11.91 4.69
N ILE A 321 -12.46 12.99 4.24
CA ILE A 321 -13.92 13.15 4.31
C ILE A 321 -14.54 12.60 3.04
N THR A 322 -15.33 11.55 3.18
CA THR A 322 -15.93 10.80 2.06
C THR A 322 -17.42 11.07 1.91
N GLY A 323 -18.02 11.85 2.83
CA GLY A 323 -19.40 12.25 2.76
C GLY A 323 -19.75 13.40 3.70
N GLY A 324 -20.83 14.12 3.40
CA GLY A 324 -21.32 15.25 4.20
C GLY A 324 -20.46 16.52 4.05
N THR A 325 -20.47 17.35 5.07
CA THR A 325 -19.75 18.63 5.07
C THR A 325 -18.24 18.37 5.00
N GLY A 326 -17.56 19.02 4.06
CA GLY A 326 -16.13 18.86 3.84
C GLY A 326 -15.77 17.69 2.90
N LEU A 327 -16.73 17.11 2.19
CA LEU A 327 -16.49 16.04 1.20
C LEU A 327 -15.27 16.34 0.32
N GLY A 328 -14.39 15.33 0.19
CA GLY A 328 -13.16 15.38 -0.59
C GLY A 328 -11.96 15.96 0.13
N GLN A 329 -12.15 16.64 1.27
CA GLN A 329 -11.03 17.15 2.04
C GLN A 329 -10.21 16.02 2.67
N THR A 330 -8.91 16.20 2.70
CA THR A 330 -7.96 15.28 3.34
C THR A 330 -6.98 16.05 4.19
N SER A 331 -6.55 15.46 5.28
CA SER A 331 -5.52 16.06 6.14
C SER A 331 -4.76 14.99 6.92
N ILE A 332 -3.51 15.28 7.25
CA ILE A 332 -2.71 14.42 8.12
C ILE A 332 -3.20 14.57 9.56
N ILE A 333 -3.29 13.45 10.25
CA ILE A 333 -3.64 13.37 11.67
C ILE A 333 -2.37 13.64 12.48
N ALA A 334 -2.33 14.76 13.18
CA ALA A 334 -1.20 15.15 14.03
C ALA A 334 -1.20 14.37 15.36
N SER A 335 -2.39 14.12 15.91
CA SER A 335 -2.58 13.34 17.14
C SER A 335 -4.03 12.86 17.25
N ASN A 336 -4.30 11.93 18.14
CA ASN A 336 -5.67 11.59 18.52
C ASN A 336 -5.80 11.24 20.00
N THR A 337 -6.98 11.52 20.56
CA THR A 337 -7.49 10.97 21.82
C THR A 337 -8.35 9.74 21.56
N GLY A 338 -9.14 9.31 22.53
CA GLY A 338 -10.05 8.16 22.39
C GLY A 338 -11.14 8.36 21.35
N ASP A 339 -11.55 9.59 21.04
CA ASP A 339 -12.70 9.92 20.18
C ASP A 339 -12.43 11.11 19.23
N THR A 340 -11.31 11.80 19.37
CA THR A 340 -11.01 13.03 18.64
C THR A 340 -9.71 12.90 17.85
N LEU A 341 -9.76 13.23 16.56
CA LEU A 341 -8.59 13.41 15.70
C LEU A 341 -8.25 14.89 15.67
N THR A 342 -6.99 15.23 15.95
CA THR A 342 -6.41 16.54 15.64
C THR A 342 -5.76 16.45 14.27
N ILE A 343 -6.23 17.27 13.34
CA ILE A 343 -5.81 17.25 11.94
C ILE A 343 -5.20 18.59 11.53
N GLY A 344 -4.44 18.62 10.45
CA GLY A 344 -4.03 19.87 9.82
C GLY A 344 -5.26 20.63 9.30
N THR A 345 -5.12 21.95 9.14
CA THR A 345 -6.23 22.83 8.74
C THR A 345 -6.84 22.41 7.41
N VAL A 346 -8.16 22.23 7.39
CA VAL A 346 -8.96 21.99 6.20
C VAL A 346 -9.77 23.22 5.82
N GLY A 347 -10.15 23.35 4.55
CA GLY A 347 -10.82 24.54 4.02
C GLY A 347 -12.25 24.74 4.55
N THR A 348 -12.97 23.65 4.80
CA THR A 348 -14.35 23.66 5.34
C THR A 348 -14.36 22.93 6.67
N ALA A 349 -14.94 23.53 7.70
CA ALA A 349 -15.07 22.91 9.01
C ALA A 349 -15.84 21.58 8.92
N ILE A 350 -15.31 20.54 9.54
CA ILE A 350 -15.98 19.25 9.66
C ILE A 350 -17.16 19.43 10.61
N ALA A 351 -18.32 18.94 10.20
CA ALA A 351 -19.57 19.04 10.97
C ALA A 351 -20.09 17.67 11.40
N SER A 352 -21.07 17.65 12.28
CA SER A 352 -21.83 16.46 12.58
C SER A 352 -22.45 15.87 11.30
N GLY A 353 -22.36 14.56 11.14
CA GLY A 353 -22.83 13.85 9.94
C GLY A 353 -21.78 13.73 8.82
N SER A 354 -20.61 14.38 8.93
CA SER A 354 -19.52 14.14 7.99
C SER A 354 -18.99 12.71 8.12
N ILE A 355 -18.90 12.01 7.01
CA ILE A 355 -18.36 10.65 6.95
C ILE A 355 -16.88 10.73 6.67
N TYR A 356 -16.10 9.98 7.41
CA TYR A 356 -14.64 9.98 7.27
C TYR A 356 -14.07 8.58 7.17
N GLU A 357 -12.89 8.51 6.58
CA GLU A 357 -11.99 7.35 6.55
C GLU A 357 -10.62 7.74 7.06
N ILE A 358 -9.96 6.80 7.72
CA ILE A 358 -8.55 6.92 8.10
C ILE A 358 -7.76 6.02 7.15
N GLU A 359 -6.80 6.62 6.47
CA GLU A 359 -5.91 5.99 5.51
C GLU A 359 -4.46 6.07 6.00
N GLY A 360 -3.58 5.16 5.53
CA GLY A 360 -2.16 5.26 5.81
C GLY A 360 -1.53 6.51 5.21
N ASP A 361 -0.50 7.04 5.85
CA ASP A 361 0.27 8.15 5.29
C ASP A 361 1.23 7.63 4.22
N GLU A 362 1.01 8.07 3.00
CA GLU A 362 1.81 7.74 1.82
C GLU A 362 2.86 8.80 1.47
N ASN A 363 3.02 9.83 2.32
CA ASN A 363 3.93 10.94 2.02
C ASN A 363 5.38 10.65 2.37
N PHE A 364 5.64 9.68 3.26
CA PHE A 364 7.00 9.44 3.73
C PHE A 364 7.53 8.07 3.32
N ILE A 365 8.70 8.08 2.69
CA ILE A 365 9.50 6.89 2.44
C ILE A 365 10.60 6.83 3.48
N TYR A 366 10.70 5.70 4.17
CA TYR A 366 11.77 5.47 5.14
C TYR A 366 12.90 4.68 4.50
N LEU A 367 14.13 5.05 4.80
CA LEU A 367 15.35 4.40 4.30
C LEU A 367 16.29 4.10 5.46
N ALA A 368 16.71 2.86 5.56
CA ALA A 368 17.75 2.40 6.47
C ALA A 368 18.79 1.57 5.71
N GLY A 369 19.96 1.41 6.26
CA GLY A 369 21.03 0.63 5.64
C GLY A 369 21.92 -0.09 6.65
N ASN A 370 22.87 -0.83 6.13
CA ASN A 370 23.88 -1.54 6.90
C ASN A 370 24.83 -0.55 7.60
N ALA A 371 25.35 -0.98 8.76
CA ALA A 371 26.36 -0.28 9.55
C ALA A 371 25.97 1.14 10.02
N ALA A 372 24.69 1.50 9.93
CA ALA A 372 24.19 2.80 10.39
C ALA A 372 22.99 2.61 11.34
N VAL A 373 23.05 3.25 12.51
CA VAL A 373 21.86 3.34 13.40
C VAL A 373 20.86 4.35 12.89
N ALA A 374 21.30 5.28 12.05
CA ALA A 374 20.45 6.32 11.48
C ALA A 374 19.43 5.73 10.50
N MET A 375 18.24 6.25 10.55
CA MET A 375 17.19 6.06 9.56
C MET A 375 16.85 7.43 8.97
N TYR A 376 16.50 7.43 7.70
CA TYR A 376 16.11 8.65 6.98
C TYR A 376 14.68 8.54 6.51
N LYS A 377 14.05 9.68 6.32
CA LYS A 377 12.74 9.77 5.69
C LYS A 377 12.76 10.78 4.56
N TYR A 378 12.15 10.41 3.45
CA TYR A 378 11.91 11.27 2.31
C TYR A 378 10.47 11.74 2.34
N SER A 379 10.25 13.05 2.30
CA SER A 379 8.93 13.62 2.09
C SER A 379 8.65 13.77 0.60
N ILE A 380 7.66 13.06 0.10
CA ILE A 380 7.28 13.09 -1.32
C ILE A 380 6.74 14.48 -1.69
N SER A 381 5.93 15.09 -0.82
CA SER A 381 5.36 16.42 -1.06
C SER A 381 6.39 17.55 -0.99
N ALA A 382 7.37 17.43 -0.08
CA ALA A 382 8.42 18.44 0.06
C ALA A 382 9.61 18.17 -0.88
N GLY A 383 9.75 16.97 -1.40
CA GLY A 383 10.88 16.58 -2.24
C GLY A 383 12.22 16.55 -1.50
N THR A 384 12.26 16.27 -0.20
CA THR A 384 13.47 16.38 0.63
C THR A 384 13.67 15.17 1.54
N TRP A 385 14.94 14.83 1.81
CA TRP A 385 15.34 13.88 2.82
C TRP A 385 15.60 14.56 4.15
N ALA A 386 15.26 13.87 5.24
CA ALA A 386 15.60 14.27 6.60
C ALA A 386 16.04 13.04 7.40
N THR A 387 16.97 13.22 8.32
CA THR A 387 17.31 12.20 9.32
C THR A 387 16.13 12.08 10.28
N VAL A 388 15.71 10.85 10.56
CA VAL A 388 14.74 10.57 11.62
C VAL A 388 15.46 10.71 12.95
N ALA A 389 14.96 11.59 13.82
CA ALA A 389 15.50 11.83 15.16
C ALA A 389 14.53 11.22 16.21
N PRO A 390 14.56 9.90 16.44
CA PRO A 390 13.61 9.26 17.34
C PRO A 390 13.94 9.60 18.81
N THR A 391 12.92 9.68 19.63
CA THR A 391 13.09 9.87 21.08
C THR A 391 13.90 8.73 21.72
N THR A 392 13.65 7.50 21.25
CA THR A 392 14.48 6.34 21.61
C THR A 392 15.22 5.88 20.36
N ALA A 393 16.52 6.11 20.36
CA ALA A 393 17.38 5.73 19.25
C ALA A 393 17.58 4.21 19.16
N ARG A 394 17.88 3.72 17.97
CA ARG A 394 18.35 2.35 17.78
C ARG A 394 19.72 2.20 18.44
N THR A 395 19.89 1.18 19.28
CA THR A 395 21.13 0.98 20.06
C THR A 395 22.21 0.24 19.29
N THR A 396 21.84 -0.53 18.27
CA THR A 396 22.78 -1.37 17.52
C THR A 396 22.55 -1.17 16.02
N ALA A 397 23.60 -0.88 15.29
CA ALA A 397 23.56 -0.80 13.84
C ALA A 397 23.19 -2.17 13.25
N PRO A 398 22.37 -2.22 12.18
CA PRO A 398 22.16 -3.45 11.43
C PRO A 398 23.44 -3.89 10.76
N GLY A 399 23.63 -5.20 10.67
CA GLY A 399 24.71 -5.81 9.91
C GLY A 399 24.33 -6.08 8.45
N ALA A 400 25.06 -6.96 7.80
CA ALA A 400 24.78 -7.36 6.42
C ALA A 400 23.36 -7.94 6.25
N SER A 401 22.70 -7.60 5.17
CA SER A 401 21.32 -7.97 4.84
C SER A 401 20.28 -7.58 5.90
N PRO A 402 20.24 -6.32 6.34
CA PRO A 402 19.16 -5.84 7.17
C PRO A 402 17.85 -5.85 6.36
N SER A 403 16.74 -5.79 7.06
CA SER A 403 15.45 -5.51 6.43
C SER A 403 14.84 -4.23 6.99
N LEU A 404 13.97 -3.62 6.23
CA LEU A 404 13.05 -2.61 6.70
C LEU A 404 11.69 -2.92 6.08
N ASN A 405 10.73 -3.30 6.90
CA ASN A 405 9.44 -3.79 6.44
C ASN A 405 8.33 -3.03 7.16
N ALA A 406 7.41 -2.47 6.40
CA ALA A 406 6.16 -1.97 6.95
C ALA A 406 5.24 -3.15 7.29
N ALA A 407 4.67 -3.14 8.49
CA ALA A 407 3.67 -4.12 8.85
C ALA A 407 2.32 -3.68 8.28
N TYR A 408 1.92 -4.29 7.17
CA TYR A 408 0.58 -4.12 6.63
C TYR A 408 -0.31 -5.25 7.09
N HIS A 409 -1.52 -4.86 7.43
CA HIS A 409 -2.54 -5.81 7.75
C HIS A 409 -3.81 -5.52 6.96
N THR A 410 -4.23 -6.51 6.23
CA THR A 410 -5.51 -6.51 5.56
C THR A 410 -6.20 -7.84 5.79
N GLY A 411 -7.42 -7.79 6.28
CA GLY A 411 -8.28 -8.96 6.38
C GLY A 411 -7.86 -10.06 7.34
N CYS A 412 -7.23 -9.74 8.48
CA CYS A 412 -6.97 -10.75 9.51
C CYS A 412 -8.01 -10.67 10.65
N PRO A 413 -8.69 -11.77 10.96
CA PRO A 413 -9.86 -11.74 11.84
C PRO A 413 -9.58 -11.52 13.33
N ASN A 414 -8.35 -11.70 13.80
CA ASN A 414 -8.06 -11.76 15.24
C ASN A 414 -7.29 -10.54 15.77
N TRP A 415 -7.37 -9.41 15.10
CA TRP A 415 -6.56 -8.25 15.42
C TRP A 415 -7.27 -7.22 16.29
N SER A 416 -8.50 -7.48 16.67
CA SER A 416 -9.28 -6.58 17.52
C SER A 416 -8.71 -6.39 18.91
N SER A 417 -7.86 -7.31 19.40
CA SER A 417 -7.23 -7.20 20.71
C SER A 417 -5.97 -6.33 20.74
N GLU A 418 -5.35 -6.05 19.57
CA GLU A 418 -4.17 -5.20 19.50
C GLU A 418 -4.18 -4.27 18.28
N PRO A 419 -5.13 -3.34 18.21
CA PRO A 419 -5.27 -2.44 17.06
C PRO A 419 -4.04 -1.58 16.82
N ALA A 420 -3.19 -1.39 17.81
CA ALA A 420 -1.96 -0.60 17.70
C ALA A 420 -0.83 -1.29 16.93
N ILE A 421 -0.86 -2.60 16.75
CA ILE A 421 0.11 -3.34 15.93
C ILE A 421 -0.23 -3.24 14.45
N LEU A 422 -1.47 -2.83 14.16
CA LEU A 422 -2.05 -2.81 12.84
C LEU A 422 -1.54 -1.62 12.06
N ASN A 423 -1.53 -1.69 10.88
CA ASN A 423 -1.68 -0.71 9.82
C ASN A 423 -1.00 0.65 10.04
N GLY A 424 0.14 0.81 9.42
CA GLY A 424 0.72 2.11 9.22
C GLY A 424 1.47 2.70 10.41
N ARG A 425 1.68 1.96 11.49
CA ARG A 425 2.36 2.48 12.68
C ARG A 425 3.78 1.96 12.87
N TYR A 426 4.04 0.71 12.53
CA TYR A 426 5.31 0.07 12.86
C TYR A 426 6.11 -0.32 11.62
N LEU A 427 7.41 -0.05 11.67
CA LEU A 427 8.42 -0.63 10.79
C LEU A 427 9.19 -1.69 11.55
N TYR A 428 9.39 -2.84 10.93
CA TYR A 428 10.18 -3.94 11.48
C TYR A 428 11.50 -4.07 10.73
N SER A 429 12.58 -4.23 11.47
CA SER A 429 13.93 -4.35 10.92
C SER A 429 14.63 -5.55 11.54
N PHE A 430 14.95 -6.53 10.72
CA PHE A 430 15.87 -7.61 11.09
C PHE A 430 17.30 -7.08 11.01
N ARG A 431 18.11 -7.34 12.03
CA ARG A 431 19.47 -6.76 12.10
C ARG A 431 20.42 -7.37 11.10
N GLY A 432 20.23 -8.62 10.64
CA GLY A 432 21.20 -9.33 9.79
C GLY A 432 22.50 -9.64 10.53
N ALA A 433 23.60 -9.90 9.81
CA ALA A 433 24.93 -10.21 10.34
C ALA A 433 24.95 -11.33 11.38
N ALA A 434 24.32 -12.45 11.07
CA ALA A 434 24.16 -13.59 11.97
C ALA A 434 23.39 -13.29 13.28
N SER A 435 22.53 -12.26 13.26
CA SER A 435 21.64 -11.91 14.36
C SER A 435 20.20 -12.30 14.05
N GLY A 436 19.52 -12.86 15.04
CA GLY A 436 18.07 -13.11 15.01
C GLY A 436 17.25 -11.97 15.62
N VAL A 437 17.88 -10.86 15.97
CA VAL A 437 17.20 -9.74 16.62
C VAL A 437 16.35 -8.96 15.63
N VAL A 438 15.13 -8.67 16.04
CA VAL A 438 14.19 -7.81 15.35
C VAL A 438 14.05 -6.50 16.12
N ASP A 439 14.25 -5.40 15.43
CA ASP A 439 13.92 -4.07 15.95
C ASP A 439 12.59 -3.60 15.37
N ARG A 440 11.82 -2.89 16.16
CA ARG A 440 10.57 -2.27 15.78
C ARG A 440 10.67 -0.77 15.95
N PHE A 441 10.34 -0.02 14.91
CA PHE A 441 10.21 1.42 14.95
C PHE A 441 8.74 1.81 14.99
N ASP A 442 8.33 2.49 16.05
CA ASP A 442 7.00 3.10 16.18
C ASP A 442 7.06 4.52 15.63
N ILE A 443 6.45 4.77 14.48
CA ILE A 443 6.49 6.09 13.83
C ILE A 443 5.72 7.16 14.60
N ALA A 444 4.76 6.77 15.42
CA ALA A 444 3.95 7.64 16.27
C ALA A 444 4.44 7.66 17.73
N GLY A 445 5.43 6.84 18.06
CA GLY A 445 5.97 6.72 19.40
C GLY A 445 6.86 7.89 19.80
N GLY A 446 7.28 7.86 21.06
CA GLY A 446 8.17 8.87 21.60
C GLY A 446 7.50 10.21 21.86
N THR A 447 8.31 11.21 22.25
CA THR A 447 7.83 12.57 22.55
C THR A 447 7.39 13.25 21.24
N ALA A 448 6.19 13.79 21.23
CA ALA A 448 5.61 14.51 20.09
C ALA A 448 5.61 13.73 18.75
N GLY A 449 5.55 12.40 18.81
CA GLY A 449 5.53 11.58 17.59
C GLY A 449 6.86 11.56 16.82
N ALA A 450 7.97 11.81 17.49
CA ALA A 450 9.30 11.77 16.86
C ALA A 450 9.73 10.35 16.46
N GLY A 451 8.98 9.35 16.89
CA GLY A 451 9.28 7.94 16.70
C GLY A 451 10.11 7.34 17.84
N ALA A 452 10.07 6.04 17.97
CA ALA A 452 10.85 5.31 18.96
C ALA A 452 11.23 3.92 18.46
N TRP A 453 12.48 3.54 18.67
CA TRP A 453 12.96 2.17 18.45
C TRP A 453 12.77 1.32 19.70
N ALA A 454 12.40 0.07 19.51
CA ALA A 454 12.37 -0.95 20.53
C ALA A 454 12.92 -2.26 19.95
N VAL A 455 13.62 -3.02 20.80
CA VAL A 455 13.98 -4.40 20.49
C VAL A 455 12.76 -5.27 20.72
N VAL A 456 12.43 -6.11 19.73
CA VAL A 456 11.36 -7.09 19.86
C VAL A 456 12.00 -8.46 20.15
N THR A 457 11.67 -9.05 21.27
CA THR A 457 12.15 -10.39 21.62
C THR A 457 11.33 -11.41 20.84
N THR A 458 11.98 -12.21 19.99
CA THR A 458 11.33 -13.28 19.26
C THR A 458 11.38 -14.59 20.03
N VAL A 459 10.31 -15.36 19.90
CA VAL A 459 10.32 -16.78 20.26
C VAL A 459 10.97 -17.53 19.09
N ASN A 460 12.03 -18.27 19.30
CA ASN A 460 12.92 -18.88 18.31
C ASN A 460 13.88 -17.91 17.63
N ALA A 461 15.08 -17.84 18.17
CA ALA A 461 16.17 -17.00 17.63
C ALA A 461 16.90 -17.73 16.48
N GLU A 462 16.39 -17.61 15.25
CA GLU A 462 17.18 -17.95 14.07
C GLU A 462 18.07 -16.77 13.68
N THR A 463 19.26 -17.04 13.21
CA THR A 463 20.19 -16.01 12.74
C THR A 463 20.10 -15.86 11.24
N PHE A 464 20.17 -14.62 10.76
CA PHE A 464 20.14 -14.29 9.34
C PHE A 464 21.46 -13.62 8.95
N THR A 465 22.02 -14.07 7.83
CA THR A 465 23.31 -13.58 7.34
C THR A 465 23.18 -12.94 5.95
N THR A 466 24.29 -12.68 5.26
CA THR A 466 24.30 -12.09 3.92
C THR A 466 23.52 -12.97 2.94
N GLY A 467 22.54 -12.39 2.23
CA GLY A 467 21.73 -13.11 1.24
C GLY A 467 20.32 -13.44 1.71
N ALA A 468 20.00 -13.26 3.01
CA ALA A 468 18.62 -13.34 3.45
C ALA A 468 17.74 -12.34 2.71
N SER A 469 16.57 -12.75 2.30
CA SER A 469 15.60 -11.89 1.60
C SER A 469 14.24 -11.94 2.26
N PHE A 470 13.50 -10.85 2.14
CA PHE A 470 12.30 -10.58 2.89
C PHE A 470 11.16 -10.17 1.97
N GLY A 471 9.96 -10.71 2.22
CA GLY A 471 8.72 -10.33 1.56
C GLY A 471 7.61 -10.22 2.59
N ILE A 472 6.63 -9.35 2.37
CA ILE A 472 5.56 -9.09 3.33
C ILE A 472 4.23 -9.55 2.76
N TRP A 473 3.41 -10.18 3.59
CA TRP A 473 2.03 -10.50 3.25
C TRP A 473 1.21 -10.74 4.52
N LYS A 474 0.05 -10.12 4.59
CA LYS A 474 -0.95 -10.28 5.66
C LYS A 474 -0.35 -10.32 7.08
N GLY A 475 0.41 -9.28 7.43
CA GLY A 475 1.01 -9.15 8.77
C GLY A 475 2.11 -10.16 9.09
N LYS A 476 2.58 -10.89 8.09
CA LYS A 476 3.71 -11.80 8.20
C LYS A 476 4.86 -11.31 7.33
N ILE A 477 6.06 -11.36 7.87
CA ILE A 477 7.28 -11.08 7.13
C ILE A 477 7.89 -12.43 6.77
N TYR A 478 7.77 -12.81 5.50
CA TYR A 478 8.36 -14.05 4.98
C TYR A 478 9.84 -13.84 4.75
N ILE A 479 10.61 -14.84 5.13
CA ILE A 479 12.05 -14.77 5.16
C ILE A 479 12.60 -16.01 4.48
N ARG A 480 13.38 -15.82 3.43
CA ARG A 480 14.25 -16.85 2.93
C ARG A 480 15.59 -16.71 3.62
N LYS A 481 15.93 -17.68 4.47
CA LYS A 481 17.25 -17.78 5.08
C LYS A 481 18.22 -18.28 4.02
N GLU A 482 19.35 -17.63 3.92
CA GLU A 482 20.44 -18.19 3.13
C GLU A 482 20.96 -19.47 3.78
N SER A 483 21.53 -20.36 2.99
CA SER A 483 22.31 -21.47 3.51
C SER A 483 23.72 -21.43 2.97
N ALA A 484 24.70 -21.73 3.81
CA ALA A 484 26.00 -22.19 3.32
C ALA A 484 25.77 -23.45 2.46
N SER A 485 26.60 -23.67 1.44
CA SER A 485 26.48 -24.81 0.53
C SER A 485 26.27 -26.11 1.31
N GLY A 486 25.23 -26.86 0.99
CA GLY A 486 24.93 -28.17 1.56
C GLY A 486 23.96 -28.21 2.74
N VAL A 487 23.43 -27.09 3.21
CA VAL A 487 22.40 -27.06 4.26
C VAL A 487 21.04 -26.80 3.63
N ALA A 488 20.03 -27.55 4.04
CA ALA A 488 18.66 -27.36 3.60
C ALA A 488 18.21 -25.92 3.77
N GLN A 489 17.74 -25.32 2.70
CA GLN A 489 17.23 -23.95 2.73
C GLN A 489 15.94 -23.93 3.51
N ARG A 490 15.84 -22.98 4.42
CA ARG A 490 14.67 -22.85 5.27
C ARG A 490 13.95 -21.55 4.96
N PHE A 491 12.65 -21.63 4.82
CA PHE A 491 11.75 -20.52 4.80
C PHE A 491 11.13 -20.35 6.18
N PHE A 492 11.09 -19.11 6.62
CA PHE A 492 10.46 -18.70 7.86
C PHE A 492 9.44 -17.62 7.57
N TYR A 493 8.57 -17.36 8.50
CA TYR A 493 7.85 -16.11 8.58
C TYR A 493 7.89 -15.59 10.02
N TYR A 494 8.01 -14.30 10.14
CA TYR A 494 7.81 -13.59 11.39
C TYR A 494 6.36 -13.13 11.45
N ASP A 495 5.61 -13.67 12.41
CA ASP A 495 4.25 -13.27 12.71
C ASP A 495 4.31 -12.09 13.67
N VAL A 496 3.95 -10.90 13.18
CA VAL A 496 4.07 -9.67 13.97
C VAL A 496 3.08 -9.62 15.14
N VAL A 497 1.97 -10.34 15.05
CA VAL A 497 0.98 -10.43 16.13
C VAL A 497 1.48 -11.34 17.26
N LYS A 498 1.92 -12.50 16.87
CA LYS A 498 2.39 -13.51 17.84
C LYS A 498 3.78 -13.17 18.37
N ASN A 499 4.46 -12.19 17.77
CA ASN A 499 5.87 -11.89 18.03
C ASN A 499 6.73 -13.15 17.97
N ALA A 500 6.53 -13.96 16.94
CA ALA A 500 7.17 -15.25 16.81
C ALA A 500 7.75 -15.46 15.42
N LEU A 501 8.95 -15.99 15.36
CA LEU A 501 9.58 -16.48 14.14
C LEU A 501 9.25 -17.97 13.99
N LEU A 502 8.51 -18.32 12.96
CA LEU A 502 7.99 -19.66 12.74
C LEU A 502 8.54 -20.24 11.44
N PRO A 503 8.84 -21.53 11.38
CA PRO A 503 9.20 -22.19 10.13
C PRO A 503 8.00 -22.19 9.20
N PHE A 504 8.22 -21.83 7.92
CA PHE A 504 7.17 -21.81 6.93
C PHE A 504 7.04 -23.14 6.18
N THR A 505 8.19 -23.75 5.84
CA THR A 505 8.25 -25.05 5.18
C THR A 505 9.56 -25.75 5.47
N THR A 506 9.52 -27.07 5.52
CA THR A 506 10.69 -27.94 5.61
C THR A 506 11.15 -28.42 4.23
N LEU A 507 10.48 -28.00 3.15
CA LEU A 507 10.84 -28.41 1.81
C LEU A 507 12.22 -27.90 1.44
N ASN A 508 13.05 -28.79 0.92
CA ASN A 508 14.32 -28.41 0.32
C ASN A 508 14.05 -27.60 -0.94
N TYR A 509 14.71 -26.47 -1.03
CA TYR A 509 14.63 -25.65 -2.22
C TYR A 509 15.44 -26.30 -3.35
N PRO A 510 14.90 -26.42 -4.57
CA PRO A 510 15.56 -27.20 -5.63
C PRO A 510 16.87 -26.60 -6.15
N ASP A 511 17.17 -25.35 -5.84
CA ASP A 511 18.22 -24.59 -6.53
C ASP A 511 19.56 -24.46 -5.77
N GLY A 512 19.78 -25.26 -4.72
CA GLY A 512 21.05 -25.16 -3.97
C GLY A 512 21.15 -23.94 -3.06
N ALA A 513 22.35 -23.47 -2.79
CA ALA A 513 22.60 -22.37 -1.84
C ALA A 513 21.99 -21.04 -2.30
N ALA A 514 21.32 -20.33 -1.40
CA ALA A 514 20.91 -18.95 -1.63
C ALA A 514 22.14 -18.06 -1.51
N LEU A 515 22.62 -17.55 -2.62
CA LEU A 515 23.71 -16.61 -2.67
C LEU A 515 23.21 -15.16 -2.49
N ALA A 516 24.11 -14.25 -2.20
CA ALA A 516 23.83 -12.82 -2.23
C ALA A 516 23.15 -12.44 -3.55
N GLY A 517 22.03 -11.70 -3.50
CA GLY A 517 21.24 -11.36 -4.68
C GLY A 517 19.94 -12.15 -4.87
N THR A 518 19.72 -13.22 -4.12
CA THR A 518 18.39 -13.87 -4.10
C THR A 518 17.32 -12.89 -3.63
N LYS A 519 16.18 -12.90 -4.31
CA LYS A 519 15.06 -12.00 -4.00
C LYS A 519 13.79 -12.80 -3.80
N ILE A 520 12.98 -12.36 -2.84
CA ILE A 520 11.61 -12.85 -2.67
C ILE A 520 10.62 -11.70 -2.68
N TRP A 521 9.43 -11.97 -3.15
CA TRP A 521 8.29 -11.07 -3.06
C TRP A 521 6.99 -11.85 -3.02
N VAL A 522 5.94 -11.23 -2.54
CA VAL A 522 4.60 -11.83 -2.53
C VAL A 522 3.77 -11.16 -3.61
N LYS A 523 3.04 -11.95 -4.36
CA LYS A 523 2.03 -11.48 -5.31
C LYS A 523 0.70 -12.16 -5.01
N THR A 524 -0.33 -11.37 -4.84
CA THR A 524 -1.71 -11.82 -4.75
C THR A 524 -2.29 -11.81 -6.16
N PHE A 525 -2.72 -12.96 -6.66
CA PHE A 525 -3.41 -13.02 -7.94
C PHE A 525 -4.79 -12.38 -7.83
N ASP A 526 -5.22 -11.84 -8.94
CA ASP A 526 -6.37 -10.98 -9.15
C ASP A 526 -7.57 -11.37 -8.29
N GLN A 527 -7.95 -10.45 -7.42
CA GLN A 527 -9.12 -10.61 -6.55
C GLN A 527 -10.43 -10.34 -7.29
N ASN A 528 -10.36 -9.95 -8.55
CA ASN A 528 -11.50 -9.75 -9.43
C ASN A 528 -11.84 -10.99 -10.27
N GLN A 529 -11.11 -12.10 -10.11
CA GLN A 529 -11.49 -13.32 -10.80
C GLN A 529 -12.82 -13.85 -10.27
N THR A 530 -13.77 -13.90 -11.18
CA THR A 530 -15.12 -14.43 -10.97
C THR A 530 -15.18 -15.96 -11.02
N ASP A 531 -14.05 -16.63 -11.14
CA ASP A 531 -14.00 -18.07 -11.27
C ASP A 531 -14.20 -18.77 -9.92
N ALA A 532 -15.12 -19.74 -9.93
CA ALA A 532 -15.47 -20.57 -8.79
C ALA A 532 -14.29 -21.41 -8.21
N ASP A 533 -13.16 -21.39 -8.87
CA ASP A 533 -11.93 -22.10 -8.48
C ASP A 533 -10.92 -21.17 -7.77
N THR A 534 -11.38 -20.06 -7.33
CA THR A 534 -10.59 -19.00 -6.70
C THR A 534 -10.39 -19.25 -5.23
N ASP A 535 -9.62 -20.18 -4.95
CA ASP A 535 -8.61 -19.97 -3.95
C ASP A 535 -7.79 -18.75 -4.43
N ALA A 536 -8.01 -17.58 -3.85
CA ALA A 536 -7.13 -16.43 -4.07
C ALA A 536 -5.72 -16.89 -3.73
N VAL A 537 -5.02 -17.41 -4.74
CA VAL A 537 -3.77 -18.12 -4.52
C VAL A 537 -2.70 -17.07 -4.41
N ASN A 538 -2.30 -16.82 -3.19
CA ASN A 538 -1.20 -15.94 -2.90
C ASN A 538 0.10 -16.72 -3.08
N TRP A 539 1.01 -16.16 -3.83
CA TRP A 539 2.27 -16.79 -4.13
C TRP A 539 3.44 -16.01 -3.55
N LEU A 540 4.31 -16.70 -2.85
CA LEU A 540 5.65 -16.23 -2.56
C LEU A 540 6.55 -16.59 -3.74
N TYR A 541 7.03 -15.61 -4.43
CA TYR A 541 7.98 -15.78 -5.52
C TYR A 541 9.41 -15.67 -5.01
N THR A 542 10.29 -16.43 -5.60
CA THR A 542 11.72 -16.36 -5.32
C THR A 542 12.50 -16.42 -6.62
N LEU A 543 13.44 -15.51 -6.77
CA LEU A 543 14.35 -15.40 -7.88
C LEU A 543 15.75 -15.79 -7.42
N GLN A 544 16.37 -16.75 -8.11
CA GLN A 544 17.69 -17.24 -7.76
C GLN A 544 18.78 -16.20 -8.06
N SER A 545 19.83 -16.16 -7.25
CA SER A 545 20.88 -15.13 -7.33
C SER A 545 21.79 -15.22 -8.54
N THR A 546 21.93 -16.37 -9.18
CA THR A 546 22.84 -16.60 -10.31
C THR A 546 22.14 -17.14 -11.55
N GLY A 547 20.82 -17.24 -11.52
CA GLY A 547 20.01 -17.80 -12.59
C GLY A 547 18.82 -16.94 -12.97
N THR A 548 18.13 -17.38 -14.02
CA THR A 548 16.84 -16.81 -14.44
C THR A 548 15.66 -17.60 -13.87
N ALA A 549 15.92 -18.61 -13.05
CA ALA A 549 14.89 -19.46 -12.49
C ALA A 549 14.02 -18.66 -11.50
N LEU A 550 12.73 -18.67 -11.77
CA LEU A 550 11.70 -18.10 -10.95
C LEU A 550 10.85 -19.20 -10.36
N HIS A 551 10.85 -19.33 -9.06
CA HIS A 551 10.05 -20.32 -8.33
C HIS A 551 8.92 -19.64 -7.58
N ARG A 552 7.89 -20.40 -7.26
CA ARG A 552 6.78 -19.93 -6.45
C ARG A 552 6.34 -20.96 -5.42
N ILE A 553 5.93 -20.47 -4.26
CA ILE A 553 5.37 -21.25 -3.17
C ILE A 553 3.99 -20.69 -2.86
N MET A 554 3.00 -21.56 -2.80
CA MET A 554 1.64 -21.15 -2.44
C MET A 554 1.57 -20.74 -0.97
N LEU A 555 0.96 -19.61 -0.70
CA LEU A 555 0.67 -19.13 0.65
C LEU A 555 -0.79 -19.42 0.99
N PHE A 556 -1.01 -20.09 2.11
CA PHE A 556 -2.35 -20.49 2.58
C PHE A 556 -2.85 -19.56 3.70
#